data_5cb8abb27a3cd08c315c9cf0d17d7a5d
#
_entry.id   5cb8abb27a3cd08c315c9cf0d17d7a5d
#
_cell.length_a   1.000
_cell.length_b   1.000
_cell.length_c   1.000
_cell.angle_alpha   90.00
_cell.angle_beta   90.00
_cell.angle_gamma   90.00
#
_symmetry.space_group_name_H-M   'P 1'
#
loop_
_entity.id
_entity.type
_entity.pdbx_description
1 polymer ?
#
loop_
_entity_poly.entity_id
_entity_poly.type
_entity_poly.pdbx_seq_one_letter_code
_entity_poly.pdbx_strand_id
1 'polypeptide(L)'
;MAPNLHRGDIKLIEVSDSAALASAAADRIITAIAANGRRVAISLAGGSSPKQLFELLATDRYRSRIPWDRVHWFMGDERFVPAHDPRNNMAMARRAFLDACAPAANIHPVATDSASPQQAADSYQRELKSFYGADRLDPARPLFDVVLLGVGPDGHTASLFPGYPAVEETTRWVVGVPTAHVEPFVPRVTLTLPALNCCREMLFEASGSAKRAILRRLFDGENLPANRAHAIGETLWMLDKAALPENFSGQ
;
A
#
# COMPACT_ATOMS: atom_id res chain seq x y z
N MET A 1 3.29 -16.94 15.14
CA MET A 1 2.25 -15.94 15.44
C MET A 1 2.90 -14.58 15.36
N ALA A 2 2.48 -13.72 14.43
CA ALA A 2 2.89 -12.32 14.45
C ALA A 2 2.30 -11.66 15.71
N PRO A 3 3.04 -10.79 16.40
CA PRO A 3 2.50 -10.09 17.55
C PRO A 3 1.33 -9.21 17.10
N ASN A 4 0.19 -9.31 17.79
CA ASN A 4 -0.87 -8.31 17.64
C ASN A 4 -0.30 -6.97 18.09
N LEU A 5 -0.49 -5.92 17.27
CA LEU A 5 -0.15 -4.56 17.65
C LEU A 5 -0.84 -4.22 18.98
N HIS A 6 -0.05 -3.96 20.02
CA HIS A 6 -0.57 -3.37 21.23
C HIS A 6 -0.63 -1.84 21.11
N ARG A 7 -1.54 -1.17 21.81
CA ARG A 7 -1.69 0.30 21.79
C ARG A 7 -0.38 1.08 21.92
N GLY A 8 0.61 0.52 22.65
CA GLY A 8 1.94 1.13 22.83
C GLY A 8 2.89 1.05 21.64
N ASP A 9 2.56 0.21 20.63
CA ASP A 9 3.43 -0.02 19.47
C ASP A 9 2.99 0.75 18.23
N ILE A 10 1.85 1.47 18.32
CA ILE A 10 1.27 2.21 17.19
C ILE A 10 1.92 3.58 17.10
N LYS A 11 2.73 3.78 16.08
CA LYS A 11 3.23 5.10 15.73
C LYS A 11 2.18 5.85 14.91
N LEU A 12 1.63 6.90 15.50
CA LEU A 12 0.56 7.71 14.93
C LEU A 12 1.09 9.07 14.48
N ILE A 13 0.73 9.48 13.29
CA ILE A 13 0.85 10.85 12.80
C ILE A 13 -0.55 11.42 12.61
N GLU A 14 -0.95 12.31 13.51
CA GLU A 14 -2.20 13.04 13.42
C GLU A 14 -2.01 14.33 12.61
N VAL A 15 -2.93 14.58 11.67
CA VAL A 15 -2.95 15.79 10.84
C VAL A 15 -4.35 16.43 10.86
N SER A 16 -4.45 17.68 10.40
CA SER A 16 -5.71 18.43 10.45
C SER A 16 -6.81 17.85 9.56
N ASP A 17 -6.45 17.45 8.35
CA ASP A 17 -7.39 17.10 7.27
C ASP A 17 -6.70 16.23 6.19
N SER A 18 -7.45 15.84 5.16
CA SER A 18 -6.94 15.00 4.07
C SER A 18 -5.85 15.67 3.23
N ALA A 19 -5.83 16.99 3.12
CA ALA A 19 -4.77 17.68 2.38
C ALA A 19 -3.46 17.68 3.16
N ALA A 20 -3.51 17.87 4.48
CA ALA A 20 -2.38 17.73 5.38
C ALA A 20 -1.89 16.26 5.41
N LEU A 21 -2.80 15.28 5.34
CA LEU A 21 -2.46 13.86 5.24
C LEU A 21 -1.63 13.58 3.98
N ALA A 22 -2.11 14.02 2.81
CA ALA A 22 -1.39 13.85 1.55
C ALA A 22 -0.01 14.53 1.59
N SER A 23 0.09 15.73 2.20
CA SER A 23 1.38 16.43 2.34
C SER A 23 2.35 15.69 3.25
N ALA A 24 1.89 15.19 4.38
CA ALA A 24 2.71 14.42 5.32
C ALA A 24 3.19 13.10 4.70
N ALA A 25 2.33 12.39 3.96
CA ALA A 25 2.70 11.19 3.23
C ALA A 25 3.71 11.48 2.11
N ALA A 26 3.54 12.57 1.34
CA ALA A 26 4.49 12.98 0.31
C ALA A 26 5.86 13.31 0.90
N ASP A 27 5.93 14.06 1.99
CA ASP A 27 7.18 14.40 2.65
C ASP A 27 7.87 13.15 3.21
N ARG A 28 7.11 12.16 3.73
CA ARG A 28 7.67 10.90 4.21
C ARG A 28 8.26 10.06 3.07
N ILE A 29 7.53 9.93 1.95
CA ILE A 29 8.03 9.24 0.75
C ILE A 29 9.34 9.87 0.26
N ILE A 30 9.41 11.19 0.18
CA ILE A 30 10.63 11.89 -0.25
C ILE A 30 11.78 11.66 0.71
N THR A 31 11.51 11.66 2.02
CA THR A 31 12.51 11.35 3.04
C THR A 31 13.07 9.94 2.87
N ALA A 32 12.20 8.95 2.65
CA ALA A 32 12.59 7.57 2.40
C ALA A 32 13.41 7.43 1.10
N ILE A 33 13.02 8.14 0.03
CA ILE A 33 13.76 8.17 -1.24
C ILE A 33 15.16 8.79 -1.03
N ALA A 34 15.25 9.88 -0.29
CA ALA A 34 16.52 10.58 -0.03
C ALA A 34 17.48 9.77 0.83
N ALA A 35 16.95 8.98 1.77
CA ALA A 35 17.73 8.10 2.64
C ALA A 35 18.36 6.92 1.88
N ASN A 36 17.84 6.58 0.70
CA ASN A 36 18.34 5.49 -0.13
C ASN A 36 19.09 6.04 -1.36
N GLY A 37 20.41 5.89 -1.38
CA GLY A 37 21.27 6.32 -2.49
C GLY A 37 21.20 5.44 -3.75
N ARG A 38 20.41 4.35 -3.73
CA ARG A 38 20.29 3.37 -4.81
C ARG A 38 18.88 3.40 -5.44
N ARG A 39 18.52 2.34 -6.16
CA ARG A 39 17.18 2.08 -6.67
C ARG A 39 16.19 1.98 -5.49
N VAL A 40 15.07 2.68 -5.59
CA VAL A 40 14.00 2.72 -4.59
C VAL A 40 12.77 1.99 -5.12
N ALA A 41 12.14 1.16 -4.32
CA ALA A 41 10.90 0.47 -4.65
C ALA A 41 9.76 0.95 -3.76
N ILE A 42 8.67 1.43 -4.37
CA ILE A 42 7.48 1.90 -3.67
C ILE A 42 6.27 1.10 -4.11
N SER A 43 5.57 0.51 -3.15
CA SER A 43 4.27 -0.14 -3.38
C SER A 43 3.15 0.85 -3.12
N LEU A 44 2.35 1.12 -4.14
CA LEU A 44 1.23 2.06 -4.13
C LEU A 44 -0.05 1.38 -3.67
N ALA A 45 -0.99 2.16 -3.15
CA ALA A 45 -2.34 1.75 -2.81
C ALA A 45 -3.37 2.36 -3.75
N GLY A 46 -4.56 1.76 -3.81
CA GLY A 46 -5.75 2.35 -4.43
C GLY A 46 -6.58 3.16 -3.44
N GLY A 47 -7.55 3.91 -3.95
CA GLY A 47 -8.50 4.67 -3.14
C GLY A 47 -8.38 6.19 -3.25
N SER A 48 -9.25 6.90 -2.53
CA SER A 48 -9.34 8.37 -2.61
C SER A 48 -8.18 9.10 -1.93
N SER A 49 -7.72 8.62 -0.75
CA SER A 49 -6.60 9.26 -0.04
C SER A 49 -5.30 9.14 -0.84
N PRO A 50 -4.89 7.96 -1.36
CA PRO A 50 -3.74 7.84 -2.23
C PRO A 50 -3.83 8.68 -3.51
N LYS A 51 -5.03 8.83 -4.09
CA LYS A 51 -5.20 9.68 -5.29
C LYS A 51 -4.77 11.13 -5.01
N GLN A 52 -5.18 11.71 -3.88
CA GLN A 52 -4.80 13.07 -3.50
C GLN A 52 -3.28 13.21 -3.29
N LEU A 53 -2.66 12.22 -2.66
CA LEU A 53 -1.20 12.13 -2.55
C LEU A 53 -0.52 12.08 -3.93
N PHE A 54 -1.03 11.27 -4.86
CA PHE A 54 -0.45 11.12 -6.20
C PHE A 54 -0.52 12.42 -7.00
N GLU A 55 -1.67 13.10 -6.97
CA GLU A 55 -1.83 14.42 -7.60
C GLU A 55 -0.84 15.44 -7.01
N LEU A 56 -0.59 15.38 -5.70
CA LEU A 56 0.36 16.24 -5.03
C LEU A 56 1.81 15.96 -5.45
N LEU A 57 2.20 14.68 -5.60
CA LEU A 57 3.54 14.29 -6.07
C LEU A 57 3.86 14.79 -7.48
N ALA A 58 2.85 15.02 -8.33
CA ALA A 58 3.00 15.58 -9.67
C ALA A 58 3.24 17.09 -9.69
N THR A 59 2.97 17.80 -8.59
CA THR A 59 3.18 19.25 -8.51
C THR A 59 4.67 19.64 -8.49
N ASP A 60 5.02 20.81 -8.96
CA ASP A 60 6.42 21.28 -9.02
C ASP A 60 7.11 21.22 -7.67
N ARG A 61 6.37 21.45 -6.57
CA ARG A 61 6.87 21.39 -5.19
C ARG A 61 7.49 20.03 -4.84
N TYR A 62 6.88 18.94 -5.33
CA TYR A 62 7.30 17.57 -4.99
C TYR A 62 8.03 16.90 -6.15
N ARG A 63 7.58 17.14 -7.38
CA ARG A 63 8.13 16.53 -8.60
C ARG A 63 9.64 16.73 -8.73
N SER A 64 10.13 17.95 -8.46
CA SER A 64 11.54 18.30 -8.55
C SER A 64 12.44 17.63 -7.49
N ARG A 65 11.84 17.09 -6.43
CA ARG A 65 12.55 16.43 -5.31
C ARG A 65 12.68 14.92 -5.49
N ILE A 66 12.01 14.35 -6.48
CA ILE A 66 11.99 12.89 -6.73
C ILE A 66 12.94 12.57 -7.88
N PRO A 67 13.94 11.70 -7.69
CA PRO A 67 14.80 11.18 -8.75
C PRO A 67 14.06 10.06 -9.49
N TRP A 68 13.17 10.43 -10.41
CA TRP A 68 12.22 9.54 -11.08
C TRP A 68 12.87 8.35 -11.79
N ASP A 69 14.07 8.50 -12.28
CA ASP A 69 14.88 7.47 -12.94
C ASP A 69 15.31 6.32 -12.00
N ARG A 70 15.30 6.56 -10.69
CA ARG A 70 15.70 5.58 -9.66
C ARG A 70 14.54 4.99 -8.88
N VAL A 71 13.33 5.55 -9.00
CA VAL A 71 12.16 5.09 -8.24
C VAL A 71 11.30 4.18 -9.10
N HIS A 72 11.05 2.98 -8.60
CA HIS A 72 10.20 1.97 -9.21
C HIS A 72 8.86 1.87 -8.48
N TRP A 73 7.79 1.86 -9.25
CA TRP A 73 6.41 1.99 -8.76
C TRP A 73 5.64 0.70 -8.97
N PHE A 74 5.20 0.08 -7.91
CA PHE A 74 4.46 -1.17 -7.86
C PHE A 74 3.06 -0.95 -7.29
N MET A 75 2.15 -1.94 -7.43
CA MET A 75 0.86 -1.94 -6.77
C MET A 75 0.84 -2.94 -5.62
N GLY A 76 0.30 -2.55 -4.46
CA GLY A 76 0.07 -3.44 -3.32
C GLY A 76 -1.09 -4.40 -3.59
N ASP A 77 -2.11 -3.92 -4.28
CA ASP A 77 -3.19 -4.71 -4.85
C ASP A 77 -3.73 -4.06 -6.12
N GLU A 78 -4.38 -4.85 -6.94
CA GLU A 78 -5.01 -4.35 -8.16
C GLU A 78 -6.39 -4.99 -8.36
N ARG A 79 -7.32 -4.18 -8.88
CA ARG A 79 -8.60 -4.66 -9.33
C ARG A 79 -8.40 -5.36 -10.66
N PHE A 80 -8.75 -6.63 -10.74
CA PHE A 80 -8.63 -7.43 -11.96
C PHE A 80 -9.73 -7.04 -12.95
N VAL A 81 -9.53 -5.89 -13.57
CA VAL A 81 -10.37 -5.27 -14.60
C VAL A 81 -9.46 -4.74 -15.70
N PRO A 82 -9.96 -4.46 -16.91
CA PRO A 82 -9.12 -3.91 -17.99
C PRO A 82 -8.28 -2.70 -17.53
N ALA A 83 -7.07 -2.58 -18.07
CA ALA A 83 -6.12 -1.54 -17.66
C ALA A 83 -6.63 -0.10 -17.84
N HIS A 84 -7.63 0.13 -18.71
CA HIS A 84 -8.26 1.44 -18.91
C HIS A 84 -9.51 1.67 -18.05
N ASP A 85 -9.98 0.65 -17.33
CA ASP A 85 -11.16 0.75 -16.46
C ASP A 85 -10.89 1.77 -15.33
N PRO A 86 -11.83 2.66 -15.01
CA PRO A 86 -11.64 3.66 -13.93
C PRO A 86 -11.42 3.04 -12.55
N ARG A 87 -11.79 1.77 -12.35
CA ARG A 87 -11.56 1.03 -11.11
C ARG A 87 -10.14 0.47 -11.00
N ASN A 88 -9.34 0.46 -12.09
CA ASN A 88 -7.96 -0.02 -12.06
C ASN A 88 -7.06 0.96 -11.30
N ASN A 89 -6.33 0.46 -10.30
CA ASN A 89 -5.49 1.28 -9.42
C ASN A 89 -4.29 1.88 -10.15
N MET A 90 -3.61 1.08 -10.97
CA MET A 90 -2.47 1.55 -11.76
C MET A 90 -2.91 2.62 -12.77
N ALA A 91 -4.08 2.46 -13.39
CA ALA A 91 -4.62 3.48 -14.29
C ALA A 91 -4.89 4.81 -13.55
N MET A 92 -5.34 4.75 -12.31
CA MET A 92 -5.50 5.94 -11.46
C MET A 92 -4.13 6.59 -11.18
N ALA A 93 -3.14 5.82 -10.77
CA ALA A 93 -1.79 6.33 -10.49
C ALA A 93 -1.12 6.91 -11.74
N ARG A 94 -1.25 6.25 -12.90
CA ARG A 94 -0.74 6.77 -14.19
C ARG A 94 -1.33 8.13 -14.52
N ARG A 95 -2.65 8.25 -14.45
CA ARG A 95 -3.33 9.54 -14.73
C ARG A 95 -2.96 10.63 -13.73
N ALA A 96 -2.76 10.28 -12.47
CA ALA A 96 -2.48 11.26 -11.43
C ALA A 96 -1.04 11.79 -11.49
N PHE A 97 -0.04 10.94 -11.77
CA PHE A 97 1.36 11.38 -11.72
C PHE A 97 2.35 10.55 -12.57
N LEU A 98 2.16 9.22 -12.71
CA LEU A 98 3.22 8.38 -13.27
C LEU A 98 3.49 8.67 -14.76
N ASP A 99 2.46 8.83 -15.59
CA ASP A 99 2.64 9.08 -17.03
C ASP A 99 3.33 10.44 -17.31
N ALA A 100 3.18 11.40 -16.39
CA ALA A 100 3.82 12.72 -16.52
C ALA A 100 5.23 12.78 -15.94
N CYS A 101 5.59 11.86 -15.02
CA CYS A 101 6.78 12.02 -14.17
C CYS A 101 7.76 10.84 -14.25
N ALA A 102 7.28 9.60 -14.33
CA ALA A 102 8.11 8.41 -14.19
C ALA A 102 8.47 7.80 -15.56
N PRO A 103 9.71 7.30 -15.74
CA PRO A 103 10.04 6.47 -16.90
C PRO A 103 9.14 5.22 -16.96
N ALA A 104 8.67 4.88 -18.16
CA ALA A 104 7.78 3.71 -18.35
C ALA A 104 8.40 2.40 -17.83
N ALA A 105 9.72 2.24 -17.93
CA ALA A 105 10.44 1.08 -17.44
C ALA A 105 10.44 0.95 -15.90
N ASN A 106 10.08 2.01 -15.19
CA ASN A 106 10.02 2.03 -13.73
C ASN A 106 8.58 1.85 -13.21
N ILE A 107 7.60 1.63 -14.08
CA ILE A 107 6.20 1.42 -13.74
C ILE A 107 5.87 -0.05 -13.93
N HIS A 108 5.50 -0.74 -12.85
CA HIS A 108 5.28 -2.18 -12.80
C HIS A 108 3.80 -2.52 -12.58
N PRO A 109 2.98 -2.59 -13.66
CA PRO A 109 1.57 -2.89 -13.55
C PRO A 109 1.31 -4.39 -13.33
N VAL A 110 0.20 -4.71 -12.69
CA VAL A 110 -0.36 -6.06 -12.73
C VAL A 110 -0.98 -6.30 -14.12
N ALA A 111 -0.68 -7.44 -14.74
CA ALA A 111 -1.20 -7.82 -16.06
C ALA A 111 -2.68 -8.26 -15.97
N THR A 112 -3.59 -7.28 -15.93
CA THR A 112 -5.04 -7.50 -15.77
C THR A 112 -5.76 -7.97 -17.05
N ASP A 113 -5.04 -8.16 -18.14
CA ASP A 113 -5.46 -8.81 -19.38
C ASP A 113 -5.20 -10.33 -19.40
N SER A 114 -4.63 -10.88 -18.33
CA SER A 114 -4.44 -12.32 -18.14
C SER A 114 -5.79 -13.06 -18.08
N ALA A 115 -5.78 -14.38 -18.30
CA ALA A 115 -7.01 -15.19 -18.32
C ALA A 115 -7.68 -15.34 -16.93
N SER A 116 -6.93 -15.10 -15.84
CA SER A 116 -7.47 -15.14 -14.49
C SER A 116 -6.65 -14.27 -13.52
N PRO A 117 -7.24 -13.88 -12.36
CA PRO A 117 -6.50 -13.18 -11.31
C PRO A 117 -5.27 -13.97 -10.81
N GLN A 118 -5.37 -15.32 -10.81
CA GLN A 118 -4.25 -16.15 -10.39
C GLN A 118 -3.11 -16.13 -11.40
N GLN A 119 -3.38 -16.16 -12.70
CA GLN A 119 -2.34 -16.02 -13.73
C GLN A 119 -1.68 -14.65 -13.69
N ALA A 120 -2.46 -13.59 -13.48
CA ALA A 120 -1.92 -12.25 -13.26
C ALA A 120 -1.02 -12.19 -12.02
N ALA A 121 -1.43 -12.84 -10.93
CA ALA A 121 -0.64 -12.95 -9.71
C ALA A 121 0.68 -13.70 -9.94
N ASP A 122 0.66 -14.80 -10.69
CA ASP A 122 1.86 -15.58 -11.02
C ASP A 122 2.83 -14.74 -11.88
N SER A 123 2.32 -13.96 -12.81
CA SER A 123 3.13 -13.08 -13.65
C SER A 123 3.75 -11.95 -12.82
N TYR A 124 2.96 -11.29 -11.99
CA TYR A 124 3.42 -10.19 -11.15
C TYR A 124 4.44 -10.66 -10.10
N GLN A 125 4.26 -11.87 -9.54
CA GLN A 125 5.25 -12.48 -8.66
C GLN A 125 6.58 -12.74 -9.36
N ARG A 126 6.58 -13.20 -10.63
CA ARG A 126 7.82 -13.38 -11.41
C ARG A 126 8.53 -12.05 -11.64
N GLU A 127 7.78 -10.99 -11.93
CA GLU A 127 8.33 -9.64 -12.08
C GLU A 127 8.97 -9.14 -10.78
N LEU A 128 8.27 -9.26 -9.65
CA LEU A 128 8.80 -8.89 -8.33
C LEU A 128 10.07 -9.66 -7.98
N LYS A 129 10.12 -10.99 -8.25
CA LYS A 129 11.31 -11.80 -8.01
C LYS A 129 12.48 -11.40 -8.91
N SER A 130 12.21 -11.13 -10.18
CA SER A 130 13.21 -10.62 -11.13
C SER A 130 13.76 -9.26 -10.68
N PHE A 131 12.89 -8.35 -10.27
CA PHE A 131 13.29 -7.05 -9.73
C PHE A 131 14.11 -7.19 -8.44
N TYR A 132 13.68 -8.05 -7.54
CA TYR A 132 14.35 -8.32 -6.27
C TYR A 132 15.67 -9.09 -6.46
N GLY A 133 15.77 -9.92 -7.49
CA GLY A 133 16.95 -10.72 -7.81
C GLY A 133 17.12 -11.94 -6.92
N ALA A 134 16.02 -12.47 -6.34
CA ALA A 134 15.99 -13.72 -5.59
C ALA A 134 14.57 -14.30 -5.51
N ASP A 135 14.48 -15.61 -5.25
CA ASP A 135 13.21 -16.32 -5.12
C ASP A 135 12.63 -16.30 -3.69
N ARG A 136 13.40 -15.86 -2.71
CA ARG A 136 13.01 -15.77 -1.30
C ARG A 136 13.24 -14.36 -0.79
N LEU A 137 12.32 -13.90 0.04
CA LEU A 137 12.45 -12.64 0.75
C LEU A 137 13.48 -12.77 1.89
N ASP A 138 14.29 -11.74 2.06
CA ASP A 138 15.29 -11.63 3.10
C ASP A 138 15.00 -10.36 3.92
N PRO A 139 14.70 -10.47 5.22
CA PRO A 139 14.47 -9.29 6.06
C PRO A 139 15.64 -8.31 6.10
N ALA A 140 16.87 -8.77 5.90
CA ALA A 140 18.05 -7.90 5.83
C ALA A 140 18.09 -7.07 4.53
N ARG A 141 17.31 -7.46 3.52
CA ARG A 141 17.21 -6.80 2.22
C ARG A 141 15.73 -6.63 1.84
N PRO A 142 15.03 -5.64 2.38
CA PRO A 142 13.62 -5.41 2.09
C PRO A 142 13.29 -5.33 0.61
N LEU A 143 12.12 -5.86 0.20
CA LEU A 143 11.62 -5.80 -1.17
C LEU A 143 11.22 -4.37 -1.53
N PHE A 144 10.57 -3.68 -0.60
CA PHE A 144 10.13 -2.31 -0.78
C PHE A 144 10.80 -1.36 0.21
N ASP A 145 11.07 -0.14 -0.22
CA ASP A 145 11.49 0.94 0.67
C ASP A 145 10.27 1.54 1.38
N VAL A 146 9.16 1.71 0.65
CA VAL A 146 7.88 2.19 1.20
C VAL A 146 6.73 1.34 0.67
N VAL A 147 5.85 0.95 1.57
CA VAL A 147 4.55 0.35 1.25
C VAL A 147 3.44 1.28 1.72
N LEU A 148 2.61 1.75 0.79
CA LEU A 148 1.40 2.52 1.10
C LEU A 148 0.22 1.56 1.26
N LEU A 149 -0.57 1.75 2.31
CA LEU A 149 -1.76 0.95 2.59
C LEU A 149 -2.92 1.83 3.03
N GLY A 150 -4.11 1.42 2.65
CA GLY A 150 -5.35 1.88 3.25
C GLY A 150 -5.94 0.83 4.18
N VAL A 151 -7.03 1.16 4.84
CA VAL A 151 -7.83 0.23 5.63
C VAL A 151 -9.27 0.23 5.17
N GLY A 152 -9.83 -0.95 4.94
CA GLY A 152 -11.24 -1.12 4.59
C GLY A 152 -12.16 -1.11 5.82
N PRO A 153 -13.49 -0.99 5.62
CA PRO A 153 -14.46 -0.92 6.72
C PRO A 153 -14.54 -2.20 7.56
N ASP A 154 -14.08 -3.32 7.02
CA ASP A 154 -13.99 -4.64 7.66
C ASP A 154 -12.59 -4.94 8.23
N GLY A 155 -11.63 -4.02 8.08
CA GLY A 155 -10.25 -4.18 8.52
C GLY A 155 -9.32 -4.84 7.51
N HIS A 156 -9.78 -5.02 6.25
CA HIS A 156 -8.87 -5.44 5.19
C HIS A 156 -7.83 -4.36 4.88
N THR A 157 -6.68 -4.80 4.38
CA THR A 157 -5.68 -3.94 3.75
C THR A 157 -5.21 -4.59 2.45
N ALA A 158 -4.79 -3.79 1.46
CA ALA A 158 -4.64 -4.25 0.09
C ALA A 158 -5.93 -5.00 -0.34
N SER A 159 -5.85 -6.24 -0.83
CA SER A 159 -7.03 -7.11 -1.00
C SER A 159 -6.96 -8.36 -0.13
N LEU A 160 -6.43 -8.22 1.08
CA LEU A 160 -6.40 -9.24 2.13
C LEU A 160 -7.65 -9.08 3.01
N PHE A 161 -8.72 -9.78 2.66
CA PHE A 161 -10.02 -9.69 3.34
C PHE A 161 -10.11 -10.65 4.53
N PRO A 162 -10.71 -10.24 5.67
CA PRO A 162 -10.90 -11.12 6.82
C PRO A 162 -11.56 -12.44 6.44
N GLY A 163 -11.00 -13.56 6.90
CA GLY A 163 -11.50 -14.91 6.62
C GLY A 163 -11.16 -15.48 5.24
N TYR A 164 -10.47 -14.73 4.38
CA TYR A 164 -10.04 -15.24 3.07
C TYR A 164 -8.70 -15.98 3.16
N PRO A 165 -8.49 -17.06 2.37
CA PRO A 165 -7.23 -17.81 2.37
C PRO A 165 -5.99 -16.97 2.07
N ALA A 166 -6.14 -15.87 1.31
CA ALA A 166 -5.06 -14.94 0.99
C ALA A 166 -4.39 -14.33 2.23
N VAL A 167 -5.12 -14.19 3.34
CA VAL A 167 -4.60 -13.67 4.61
C VAL A 167 -3.65 -14.65 5.30
N GLU A 168 -3.85 -15.95 5.05
CA GLU A 168 -3.05 -17.03 5.65
C GLU A 168 -1.91 -17.51 4.73
N GLU A 169 -1.73 -16.88 3.57
CA GLU A 169 -0.63 -17.22 2.66
C GLU A 169 0.72 -16.83 3.27
N THR A 170 1.67 -17.75 3.30
CA THR A 170 2.97 -17.58 3.95
C THR A 170 4.18 -17.75 3.02
N THR A 171 3.96 -18.21 1.79
CA THR A 171 5.04 -18.57 0.86
C THR A 171 5.03 -17.75 -0.43
N ARG A 172 3.85 -17.52 -0.97
CA ARG A 172 3.69 -16.72 -2.20
C ARG A 172 3.80 -15.23 -1.88
N TRP A 173 4.32 -14.47 -2.84
CA TRP A 173 4.41 -13.00 -2.72
C TRP A 173 3.15 -12.33 -3.25
N VAL A 174 2.48 -12.98 -4.21
CA VAL A 174 1.27 -12.47 -4.85
C VAL A 174 0.26 -13.59 -5.00
N VAL A 175 -1.01 -13.28 -4.79
CA VAL A 175 -2.13 -14.20 -4.99
C VAL A 175 -3.28 -13.53 -5.72
N GLY A 176 -4.03 -14.34 -6.47
CA GLY A 176 -5.31 -13.94 -7.04
C GLY A 176 -6.43 -14.15 -6.02
N VAL A 177 -7.33 -13.17 -5.94
CA VAL A 177 -8.55 -13.22 -5.12
C VAL A 177 -9.75 -13.20 -6.08
N PRO A 178 -10.40 -14.34 -6.32
CA PRO A 178 -11.41 -14.46 -7.38
C PRO A 178 -12.69 -13.68 -7.10
N THR A 179 -12.98 -13.40 -5.83
CA THR A 179 -14.16 -12.65 -5.39
C THR A 179 -13.80 -11.65 -4.31
N ALA A 180 -14.38 -10.46 -4.34
CA ALA A 180 -14.30 -9.49 -3.26
C ALA A 180 -15.71 -9.30 -2.67
N HIS A 181 -15.82 -9.24 -1.34
CA HIS A 181 -17.11 -8.98 -0.66
C HIS A 181 -17.35 -7.50 -0.37
N VAL A 182 -16.43 -6.63 -0.82
CA VAL A 182 -16.54 -5.18 -0.73
C VAL A 182 -16.47 -4.54 -2.12
N GLU A 183 -17.04 -3.36 -2.25
CA GLU A 183 -16.97 -2.60 -3.51
C GLU A 183 -15.53 -2.16 -3.87
N PRO A 184 -15.27 -2.17 -5.17
CA PRO A 184 -16.03 -2.76 -6.26
C PRO A 184 -15.96 -4.29 -6.22
N PHE A 185 -17.11 -4.96 -6.39
CA PHE A 185 -17.23 -6.43 -6.34
C PHE A 185 -16.62 -7.09 -7.58
N VAL A 186 -15.31 -6.91 -7.75
CA VAL A 186 -14.55 -7.47 -8.86
C VAL A 186 -13.39 -8.31 -8.30
N PRO A 187 -12.88 -9.29 -9.07
CA PRO A 187 -11.69 -10.03 -8.64
C PRO A 187 -10.49 -9.13 -8.41
N ARG A 188 -9.51 -9.62 -7.64
CA ARG A 188 -8.31 -8.86 -7.25
C ARG A 188 -7.05 -9.66 -7.48
N VAL A 189 -5.94 -8.94 -7.57
CA VAL A 189 -4.59 -9.45 -7.39
C VAL A 189 -3.99 -8.69 -6.22
N THR A 190 -3.36 -9.38 -5.27
CA THR A 190 -2.83 -8.72 -4.06
C THR A 190 -1.47 -9.25 -3.67
N LEU A 191 -0.60 -8.37 -3.17
CA LEU A 191 0.54 -8.77 -2.38
C LEU A 191 0.04 -9.50 -1.12
N THR A 192 0.79 -10.50 -0.69
CA THR A 192 0.56 -11.23 0.55
C THR A 192 1.22 -10.53 1.73
N LEU A 193 0.88 -10.92 2.97
CA LEU A 193 1.55 -10.39 4.16
C LEU A 193 3.08 -10.56 4.12
N PRO A 194 3.66 -11.72 3.72
CA PRO A 194 5.10 -11.83 3.55
C PRO A 194 5.73 -10.78 2.63
N ALA A 195 5.08 -10.46 1.52
CA ALA A 195 5.59 -9.47 0.58
C ALA A 195 5.42 -8.04 1.08
N LEU A 196 4.24 -7.71 1.63
CA LEU A 196 3.96 -6.39 2.22
C LEU A 196 4.89 -6.10 3.40
N ASN A 197 5.08 -7.08 4.28
CA ASN A 197 5.88 -6.92 5.49
C ASN A 197 7.39 -6.86 5.19
N CYS A 198 7.82 -7.28 4.00
CA CYS A 198 9.22 -7.16 3.57
C CYS A 198 9.52 -5.74 3.06
N CYS A 199 9.29 -4.73 3.90
CA CYS A 199 9.52 -3.32 3.57
C CYS A 199 10.25 -2.58 4.70
N ARG A 200 10.90 -1.45 4.36
CA ARG A 200 11.55 -0.56 5.35
C ARG A 200 10.54 0.25 6.11
N GLU A 201 9.59 0.82 5.40
CA GLU A 201 8.52 1.64 5.96
C GLU A 201 7.17 1.22 5.42
N MET A 202 6.17 1.21 6.29
CA MET A 202 4.78 0.99 5.94
C MET A 202 3.95 2.18 6.40
N LEU A 203 3.23 2.80 5.47
CA LEU A 203 2.40 3.98 5.73
C LEU A 203 0.94 3.60 5.52
N PHE A 204 0.19 3.54 6.60
CA PHE A 204 -1.26 3.45 6.55
C PHE A 204 -1.86 4.85 6.45
N GLU A 205 -2.68 5.08 5.44
CA GLU A 205 -3.41 6.34 5.26
C GLU A 205 -4.91 6.12 5.51
N ALA A 206 -5.48 6.87 6.45
CA ALA A 206 -6.92 6.86 6.65
C ALA A 206 -7.45 8.27 6.95
N SER A 207 -8.48 8.66 6.20
CA SER A 207 -9.12 9.97 6.28
C SER A 207 -10.63 9.84 6.39
N GLY A 208 -11.22 10.73 7.17
CA GLY A 208 -12.67 10.88 7.31
C GLY A 208 -13.29 10.05 8.42
N SER A 209 -14.41 10.54 8.97
CA SER A 209 -15.10 9.96 10.12
C SER A 209 -15.58 8.52 9.91
N ALA A 210 -15.81 8.09 8.66
CA ALA A 210 -16.19 6.72 8.33
C ALA A 210 -15.11 5.67 8.74
N LYS A 211 -13.87 6.11 8.96
CA LYS A 211 -12.77 5.23 9.39
C LYS A 211 -12.70 5.03 10.91
N ARG A 212 -13.37 5.87 11.73
CA ARG A 212 -13.28 5.80 13.20
C ARG A 212 -13.61 4.44 13.77
N ALA A 213 -14.70 3.85 13.32
CA ALA A 213 -15.17 2.56 13.87
C ALA A 213 -14.16 1.44 13.64
N ILE A 214 -13.62 1.33 12.42
CA ILE A 214 -12.66 0.29 12.11
C ILE A 214 -11.29 0.57 12.75
N LEU A 215 -10.85 1.82 12.80
CA LEU A 215 -9.60 2.18 13.47
C LEU A 215 -9.67 1.90 14.98
N ARG A 216 -10.83 2.10 15.63
CA ARG A 216 -11.02 1.70 17.01
C ARG A 216 -10.81 0.21 17.21
N ARG A 217 -11.47 -0.64 16.39
CA ARG A 217 -11.30 -2.11 16.45
C ARG A 217 -9.84 -2.53 16.27
N LEU A 218 -9.15 -1.92 15.31
CA LEU A 218 -7.73 -2.18 15.04
C LEU A 218 -6.85 -1.80 16.24
N PHE A 219 -7.04 -0.61 16.79
CA PHE A 219 -6.23 -0.11 17.89
C PHE A 219 -6.59 -0.75 19.24
N ASP A 220 -7.77 -1.34 19.35
CA ASP A 220 -8.14 -2.23 20.48
C ASP A 220 -7.58 -3.65 20.32
N GLY A 221 -6.81 -3.92 19.24
CA GLY A 221 -6.07 -5.17 19.05
C GLY A 221 -6.87 -6.30 18.40
N GLU A 222 -7.99 -6.01 17.74
CA GLU A 222 -8.73 -7.03 17.01
C GLU A 222 -7.85 -7.65 15.90
N ASN A 223 -7.86 -8.98 15.80
CA ASN A 223 -7.04 -9.70 14.81
C ASN A 223 -7.61 -9.55 13.40
N LEU A 224 -7.33 -8.41 12.77
CA LEU A 224 -7.73 -8.06 11.42
C LEU A 224 -6.51 -8.00 10.49
N PRO A 225 -6.68 -8.19 9.18
CA PRO A 225 -5.56 -8.19 8.23
C PRO A 225 -4.66 -6.96 8.33
N ALA A 226 -5.22 -5.77 8.53
CA ALA A 226 -4.44 -4.54 8.69
C ALA A 226 -3.52 -4.56 9.93
N ASN A 227 -3.90 -5.26 11.02
CA ASN A 227 -3.04 -5.42 12.21
C ASN A 227 -1.94 -6.46 12.03
N ARG A 228 -2.00 -7.26 10.97
CA ARG A 228 -0.97 -8.26 10.63
C ARG A 228 0.06 -7.70 9.65
N ALA A 229 -0.23 -6.55 9.04
CA ALA A 229 0.69 -5.86 8.15
C ALA A 229 1.59 -4.91 8.95
N HIS A 230 2.91 -5.11 8.85
CA HIS A 230 3.92 -4.33 9.54
C HIS A 230 5.23 -4.30 8.75
N ALA A 231 5.98 -3.22 8.85
CA ALA A 231 7.31 -3.12 8.25
C ALA A 231 8.38 -3.84 9.09
N ILE A 232 9.50 -4.17 8.46
CA ILE A 232 10.73 -4.56 9.16
C ILE A 232 11.26 -3.37 9.99
N GLY A 233 11.17 -2.17 9.42
CA GLY A 233 11.56 -0.93 10.09
C GLY A 233 10.38 -0.26 10.79
N GLU A 234 9.77 0.74 10.17
CA GLU A 234 8.76 1.58 10.81
C GLU A 234 7.37 1.41 10.17
N THR A 235 6.35 1.20 11.01
CA THR A 235 4.94 1.22 10.59
C THR A 235 4.27 2.46 11.16
N LEU A 236 3.75 3.31 10.28
CA LEU A 236 3.11 4.57 10.64
C LEU A 236 1.64 4.56 10.25
N TRP A 237 0.79 4.95 11.18
CA TRP A 237 -0.60 5.25 10.94
C TRP A 237 -0.78 6.77 10.79
N MET A 238 -1.07 7.20 9.59
CA MET A 238 -1.26 8.61 9.24
C MET A 238 -2.76 8.88 9.14
N LEU A 239 -3.30 9.67 10.06
CA LEU A 239 -4.73 9.90 10.22
C LEU A 239 -5.04 11.38 10.23
N ASP A 240 -6.12 11.77 9.54
CA ASP A 240 -6.71 13.08 9.82
C ASP A 240 -7.55 13.07 11.11
N LYS A 241 -7.80 14.25 11.68
CA LYS A 241 -8.61 14.39 12.89
C LYS A 241 -9.99 13.76 12.76
N ALA A 242 -10.56 13.76 11.56
CA ALA A 242 -11.88 13.20 11.32
C ALA A 242 -11.88 11.66 11.43
N ALA A 243 -10.78 10.99 11.10
CA ALA A 243 -10.64 9.54 11.19
C ALA A 243 -10.25 9.05 12.59
N LEU A 244 -9.67 9.92 13.42
CA LEU A 244 -9.17 9.54 14.74
C LEU A 244 -10.31 9.05 15.66
N PRO A 245 -10.19 7.87 16.29
CA PRO A 245 -11.17 7.40 17.26
C PRO A 245 -11.25 8.33 18.49
N GLU A 246 -12.45 8.50 19.04
CA GLU A 246 -12.64 9.28 20.26
C GLU A 246 -11.83 8.68 21.42
N ASN A 247 -11.21 9.53 22.24
CA ASN A 247 -10.36 9.16 23.37
C ASN A 247 -9.08 8.36 22.97
N PHE A 248 -8.65 8.41 21.72
CA PHE A 248 -7.37 7.92 21.30
C PHE A 248 -6.36 9.08 21.28
N SER A 249 -5.57 9.20 22.34
CA SER A 249 -4.38 10.07 22.35
C SER A 249 -3.18 9.18 22.01
N GLY A 250 -2.57 9.44 20.86
CA GLY A 250 -1.24 8.87 20.56
C GLY A 250 -0.24 9.29 21.65
N GLN A 251 0.51 8.33 22.15
CA GLN A 251 1.67 8.60 23.01
C GLN A 251 2.89 8.92 22.15
#